data_d1515d8cec191e0c0648278f202104a6
#
_entry.id   d1515d8cec191e0c0648278f202104a6
#
_cell.length_a   1.000
_cell.length_b   1.000
_cell.length_c   1.000
_cell.angle_alpha   90.00
_cell.angle_beta   90.00
_cell.angle_gamma   90.00
#
_symmetry.space_group_name_H-M   'P 1'
#
loop_
_entity.id
_entity.type
_entity.pdbx_description
1 polymer ?
#
loop_
_entity_poly.entity_id
_entity_poly.type
_entity_poly.pdbx_seq_one_letter_code
_entity_poly.pdbx_strand_id
1 'polypeptide(L)'
;NNGVVTGAITSGGEISASKTLLATGAWTSLIKIGAFPVPIAVKPIRGQMIAFRTAKRLFERGVYSTSGYMVPRADGRVLIEATSEDVGFNKDISAMATAGLIETASKIAPALSSLPVIEEWAGLRPAGPDRMPILGEFSGVQGLYVATSHYRNGILLAPRTAELIADLMIDERRSPYLEAFGPDRFRIK
;
A
#
# COMPACT_ATOMS: atom_id res chain seq x y z
N ASN A 1 -25.57 14.68 3.00
CA ASN A 1 -26.84 14.25 3.58
C ASN A 1 -26.58 13.79 5.02
N ASN A 2 -26.83 14.64 6.01
CA ASN A 2 -26.89 14.37 7.46
C ASN A 2 -25.84 13.44 8.09
N GLY A 3 -24.62 13.34 7.51
CA GLY A 3 -23.55 12.50 8.07
C GLY A 3 -23.78 10.97 7.95
N VAL A 4 -24.57 10.53 6.99
CA VAL A 4 -24.80 9.10 6.70
C VAL A 4 -24.38 8.79 5.27
N VAL A 5 -23.59 7.73 5.09
CA VAL A 5 -23.26 7.23 3.76
C VAL A 5 -24.46 6.49 3.16
N THR A 6 -24.73 6.73 1.87
CA THR A 6 -25.82 6.07 1.14
C THR A 6 -25.31 5.23 -0.04
N GLY A 7 -24.01 5.23 -0.26
CA GLY A 7 -23.39 4.50 -1.35
C GLY A 7 -22.20 5.22 -1.97
N ALA A 8 -21.91 4.92 -3.22
CA ALA A 8 -20.80 5.48 -3.99
C ALA A 8 -21.26 5.93 -5.38
N ILE A 9 -20.74 7.05 -5.85
CA ILE A 9 -20.89 7.53 -7.23
C ILE A 9 -19.64 7.13 -8.00
N THR A 10 -19.81 6.40 -9.07
CA THR A 10 -18.72 5.90 -9.91
C THR A 10 -18.93 6.36 -11.37
N SER A 11 -17.93 6.13 -12.22
CA SER A 11 -18.07 6.34 -13.66
C SER A 11 -19.13 5.44 -14.31
N GLY A 12 -19.45 4.30 -13.67
CA GLY A 12 -20.50 3.37 -14.08
C GLY A 12 -21.87 3.66 -13.51
N GLY A 13 -22.04 4.73 -12.75
CA GLY A 13 -23.29 5.13 -12.10
C GLY A 13 -23.23 5.07 -10.58
N GLU A 14 -24.38 5.25 -9.97
CA GLU A 14 -24.57 5.23 -8.51
C GLU A 14 -24.78 3.81 -8.00
N ILE A 15 -24.10 3.48 -6.91
CA ILE A 15 -24.22 2.20 -6.19
C ILE A 15 -24.75 2.51 -4.79
N SER A 16 -25.98 2.08 -4.49
CA SER A 16 -26.56 2.27 -3.16
C SER A 16 -26.02 1.26 -2.17
N ALA A 17 -25.60 1.75 -0.99
CA ALA A 17 -25.11 0.89 0.10
C ALA A 17 -25.25 1.63 1.44
N SER A 18 -25.65 0.93 2.50
CA SER A 18 -25.71 1.46 3.86
C SER A 18 -24.35 1.51 4.56
N LYS A 19 -23.38 0.71 4.08
CA LYS A 19 -22.01 0.68 4.59
C LYS A 19 -21.04 0.70 3.41
N THR A 20 -20.03 1.56 3.45
CA THR A 20 -19.02 1.71 2.39
C THR A 20 -17.63 1.67 2.99
N LEU A 21 -16.75 0.82 2.45
CA LEU A 21 -15.35 0.71 2.85
C LEU A 21 -14.44 1.38 1.82
N LEU A 22 -13.65 2.35 2.26
CA LEU A 22 -12.57 2.95 1.48
C LEU A 22 -11.29 2.10 1.62
N ALA A 23 -11.09 1.17 0.70
CA ALA A 23 -9.86 0.36 0.58
C ALA A 23 -9.01 0.84 -0.60
N THR A 24 -8.95 2.15 -0.83
CA THR A 24 -8.46 2.81 -2.03
C THR A 24 -6.94 3.09 -2.02
N GLY A 25 -6.21 2.57 -1.02
CA GLY A 25 -4.76 2.61 -0.95
C GLY A 25 -4.18 4.02 -1.15
N ALA A 26 -3.25 4.19 -2.07
CA ALA A 26 -2.59 5.47 -2.34
C ALA A 26 -3.55 6.55 -2.88
N TRP A 27 -4.70 6.15 -3.41
CA TRP A 27 -5.73 7.06 -3.96
C TRP A 27 -6.74 7.56 -2.93
N THR A 28 -6.62 7.17 -1.66
CA THR A 28 -7.60 7.52 -0.61
C THR A 28 -7.82 9.04 -0.53
N SER A 29 -6.77 9.85 -0.60
CA SER A 29 -6.89 11.32 -0.54
C SER A 29 -7.60 11.96 -1.74
N LEU A 30 -7.82 11.21 -2.82
CA LEU A 30 -8.56 11.69 -4.00
C LEU A 30 -10.07 11.43 -3.90
N ILE A 31 -10.50 10.61 -2.94
CA ILE A 31 -11.92 10.30 -2.74
C ILE A 31 -12.62 11.49 -2.08
N LYS A 32 -13.83 11.74 -2.48
CA LYS A 32 -14.70 12.79 -1.92
C LYS A 32 -15.85 12.18 -1.13
N ILE A 33 -16.18 12.81 -0.02
CA ILE A 33 -17.41 12.55 0.76
C ILE A 33 -18.34 13.72 0.49
N GLY A 34 -19.32 13.54 -0.39
CA GLY A 34 -20.11 14.63 -0.94
C GLY A 34 -19.21 15.63 -1.69
N ALA A 35 -19.21 16.88 -1.28
CA ALA A 35 -18.39 17.95 -1.89
C ALA A 35 -16.94 18.03 -1.31
N PHE A 36 -16.65 17.35 -0.21
CA PHE A 36 -15.41 17.50 0.54
C PHE A 36 -14.46 16.32 0.31
N PRO A 37 -13.12 16.54 0.31
CA PRO A 37 -12.17 15.44 0.30
C PRO A 37 -12.27 14.60 1.59
N VAL A 38 -11.89 13.34 1.53
CA VAL A 38 -11.72 12.49 2.72
C VAL A 38 -10.68 13.16 3.62
N PRO A 39 -10.96 13.34 4.93
CA PRO A 39 -10.07 14.06 5.85
C PRO A 39 -8.90 13.20 6.32
N ILE A 40 -8.24 12.53 5.40
CA ILE A 40 -7.04 11.70 5.64
C ILE A 40 -6.00 12.03 4.57
N ALA A 41 -4.84 12.51 5.02
CA ALA A 41 -3.70 12.81 4.16
C ALA A 41 -2.89 11.53 3.87
N VAL A 42 -3.30 10.74 2.88
CA VAL A 42 -2.50 9.63 2.37
C VAL A 42 -1.70 10.08 1.16
N LYS A 43 -0.39 9.89 1.20
CA LYS A 43 0.52 10.19 0.08
C LYS A 43 0.92 8.91 -0.65
N PRO A 44 1.00 8.94 -1.99
CA PRO A 44 1.63 7.88 -2.77
C PRO A 44 3.15 7.96 -2.62
N ILE A 45 3.79 6.88 -2.17
CA ILE A 45 5.26 6.76 -2.16
C ILE A 45 5.64 5.70 -3.19
N ARG A 46 6.30 6.14 -4.27
CA ARG A 46 6.76 5.26 -5.32
C ARG A 46 7.85 4.31 -4.83
N GLY A 47 7.75 3.04 -5.22
CA GLY A 47 8.80 2.05 -5.08
C GLY A 47 9.04 1.38 -6.42
N GLN A 48 10.24 1.54 -6.97
CA GLN A 48 10.67 0.85 -8.16
C GLN A 48 11.35 -0.46 -7.79
N MET A 49 11.15 -1.45 -8.62
CA MET A 49 11.66 -2.81 -8.47
C MET A 49 12.16 -3.31 -9.81
N ILE A 50 13.14 -4.21 -9.77
CA ILE A 50 13.64 -4.90 -10.96
C ILE A 50 13.64 -6.40 -10.74
N ALA A 51 13.68 -7.17 -11.82
CA ALA A 51 13.85 -8.61 -11.78
C ALA A 51 14.98 -9.07 -12.68
N PHE A 52 15.73 -10.05 -12.18
CA PHE A 52 16.65 -10.88 -12.95
C PHE A 52 16.07 -12.27 -13.10
N ARG A 53 16.55 -13.03 -14.10
CA ARG A 53 16.26 -14.47 -14.24
C ARG A 53 17.56 -15.26 -14.10
N THR A 54 17.52 -16.28 -13.26
CA THR A 54 18.66 -17.18 -13.03
C THR A 54 18.34 -18.57 -13.55
N ALA A 55 19.35 -19.27 -14.10
CA ALA A 55 19.19 -20.63 -14.59
C ALA A 55 18.94 -21.63 -13.45
N LYS A 56 19.48 -21.34 -12.27
CA LYS A 56 19.28 -22.11 -11.05
C LYS A 56 18.91 -21.15 -9.92
N ARG A 57 18.11 -21.63 -8.98
CA ARG A 57 17.77 -20.87 -7.78
C ARG A 57 19.03 -20.55 -6.99
N LEU A 58 19.31 -19.26 -6.81
CA LEU A 58 20.54 -18.82 -6.10
C LEU A 58 20.41 -18.96 -4.58
N PHE A 59 19.20 -18.79 -4.04
CA PHE A 59 18.91 -18.87 -2.61
C PHE A 59 17.45 -19.23 -2.37
N GLU A 60 17.17 -19.81 -1.20
CA GLU A 60 15.86 -20.34 -0.84
C GLU A 60 14.96 -19.29 -0.17
N ARG A 61 15.54 -18.27 0.42
CA ARG A 61 14.83 -17.26 1.24
C ARG A 61 15.17 -15.85 0.78
N GLY A 62 14.33 -14.89 1.18
CA GLY A 62 14.64 -13.47 1.00
C GLY A 62 15.94 -13.10 1.72
N VAL A 63 16.76 -12.29 1.06
CA VAL A 63 18.03 -11.79 1.61
C VAL A 63 17.87 -10.28 1.83
N TYR A 64 18.10 -9.82 3.04
CA TYR A 64 17.98 -8.43 3.45
C TYR A 64 19.36 -7.82 3.70
N SER A 65 19.53 -6.56 3.28
CA SER A 65 20.71 -5.74 3.55
C SER A 65 20.31 -4.32 3.91
N THR A 66 21.28 -3.49 4.27
CA THR A 66 21.05 -2.06 4.52
C THR A 66 20.69 -1.27 3.26
N SER A 67 21.05 -1.78 2.08
CA SER A 67 20.82 -1.12 0.78
C SER A 67 19.52 -1.55 0.10
N GLY A 68 18.90 -2.64 0.54
CA GLY A 68 17.71 -3.22 -0.08
C GLY A 68 17.61 -4.71 0.20
N TYR A 69 16.70 -5.39 -0.45
CA TYR A 69 16.51 -6.82 -0.28
C TYR A 69 16.18 -7.53 -1.59
N MET A 70 16.41 -8.83 -1.60
CA MET A 70 16.16 -9.70 -2.74
C MET A 70 15.19 -10.81 -2.37
N VAL A 71 14.25 -11.09 -3.28
CA VAL A 71 13.24 -12.12 -3.10
C VAL A 71 13.32 -13.12 -4.24
N PRO A 72 13.75 -14.39 -3.96
CA PRO A 72 13.71 -15.45 -4.96
C PRO A 72 12.26 -15.88 -5.20
N ARG A 73 11.94 -16.12 -6.46
CA ARG A 73 10.62 -16.62 -6.88
C ARG A 73 10.75 -18.06 -7.38
N ALA A 74 9.66 -18.81 -7.27
CA ALA A 74 9.64 -20.22 -7.70
C ALA A 74 9.86 -20.40 -9.22
N ASP A 75 9.56 -19.37 -10.00
CA ASP A 75 9.71 -19.34 -11.46
C ASP A 75 11.14 -18.99 -11.94
N GLY A 76 12.10 -18.89 -11.01
CA GLY A 76 13.50 -18.58 -11.30
C GLY A 76 13.82 -17.08 -11.38
N ARG A 77 12.83 -16.19 -11.13
CA ARG A 77 13.09 -14.75 -10.98
C ARG A 77 13.72 -14.46 -9.63
N VAL A 78 14.54 -13.42 -9.61
CA VAL A 78 15.05 -12.78 -8.40
C VAL A 78 14.63 -11.32 -8.44
N LEU A 79 13.76 -10.92 -7.54
CA LEU A 79 13.28 -9.55 -7.42
C LEU A 79 14.22 -8.75 -6.53
N ILE A 80 14.53 -7.53 -6.94
CA ILE A 80 15.29 -6.57 -6.15
C ILE A 80 14.33 -5.46 -5.75
N GLU A 81 14.21 -5.24 -4.46
CA GLU A 81 13.28 -4.28 -3.87
C GLU A 81 13.99 -3.35 -2.88
N ALA A 82 13.60 -2.12 -2.74
CA ALA A 82 12.90 -1.23 -3.65
C ALA A 82 13.27 0.21 -3.30
N THR A 83 13.12 1.11 -4.24
CA THR A 83 13.27 2.53 -3.96
C THR A 83 12.16 3.07 -3.04
N SER A 84 12.32 4.31 -2.59
CA SER A 84 11.30 5.01 -1.79
C SER A 84 11.33 6.50 -2.18
N GLU A 85 10.37 6.91 -3.02
CA GLU A 85 10.39 8.20 -3.70
C GLU A 85 9.06 8.93 -3.51
N ASP A 86 9.10 10.18 -3.03
CA ASP A 86 7.93 11.06 -2.92
C ASP A 86 7.80 11.88 -4.22
N VAL A 87 7.17 11.30 -5.23
CA VAL A 87 6.99 11.87 -6.58
C VAL A 87 5.52 11.93 -7.00
N GLY A 88 4.63 11.94 -6.01
CA GLY A 88 3.19 11.91 -6.27
C GLY A 88 2.76 10.61 -6.96
N PHE A 89 1.79 10.70 -7.84
CA PHE A 89 1.23 9.55 -8.56
C PHE A 89 2.05 9.12 -9.78
N ASN A 90 3.24 9.71 -10.01
CA ASN A 90 4.11 9.31 -11.10
C ASN A 90 4.64 7.89 -10.88
N LYS A 91 4.41 7.00 -11.87
CA LYS A 91 4.86 5.60 -11.89
C LYS A 91 5.92 5.34 -12.96
N ASP A 92 6.47 6.39 -13.58
CA ASP A 92 7.51 6.24 -14.59
C ASP A 92 8.76 5.61 -13.99
N ILE A 93 9.39 4.74 -14.75
CA ILE A 93 10.65 4.10 -14.36
C ILE A 93 11.79 5.09 -14.55
N SER A 94 12.66 5.20 -13.56
CA SER A 94 13.84 6.05 -13.59
C SER A 94 15.09 5.22 -13.85
N ALA A 95 15.84 5.54 -14.89
CA ALA A 95 17.11 4.86 -15.20
C ALA A 95 18.11 4.93 -14.04
N MET A 96 18.13 6.04 -13.29
CA MET A 96 18.97 6.18 -12.09
C MET A 96 18.56 5.22 -10.99
N ALA A 97 17.26 5.03 -10.77
CA ALA A 97 16.75 4.07 -9.78
C ALA A 97 17.06 2.62 -10.20
N THR A 98 16.88 2.28 -11.47
CA THR A 98 17.27 0.98 -12.03
C THR A 98 18.76 0.71 -11.81
N ALA A 99 19.63 1.67 -12.11
CA ALA A 99 21.08 1.54 -11.89
C ALA A 99 21.42 1.30 -10.40
N GLY A 100 20.77 2.02 -9.48
CA GLY A 100 20.96 1.83 -8.04
C GLY A 100 20.46 0.46 -7.54
N LEU A 101 19.39 -0.07 -8.12
CA LEU A 101 18.89 -1.41 -7.80
C LEU A 101 19.83 -2.50 -8.35
N ILE A 102 20.42 -2.31 -9.53
CA ILE A 102 21.44 -3.22 -10.09
C ILE A 102 22.69 -3.23 -9.20
N GLU A 103 23.13 -2.05 -8.76
CA GLU A 103 24.26 -1.93 -7.82
C GLU A 103 23.97 -2.68 -6.51
N THR A 104 22.78 -2.50 -5.95
CA THR A 104 22.31 -3.21 -4.74
C THR A 104 22.32 -4.72 -4.95
N ALA A 105 21.79 -5.19 -6.09
CA ALA A 105 21.79 -6.60 -6.45
C ALA A 105 23.22 -7.18 -6.52
N SER A 106 24.12 -6.45 -7.17
CA SER A 106 25.52 -6.86 -7.33
C SER A 106 26.29 -6.93 -6.01
N LYS A 107 25.98 -6.04 -5.07
CA LYS A 107 26.57 -6.06 -3.71
C LYS A 107 26.09 -7.28 -2.89
N ILE A 108 24.80 -7.65 -3.02
CA ILE A 108 24.23 -8.78 -2.26
C ILE A 108 24.60 -10.12 -2.93
N ALA A 109 24.49 -10.20 -4.25
CA ALA A 109 24.78 -11.39 -5.03
C ALA A 109 25.57 -11.04 -6.30
N PRO A 110 26.91 -11.04 -6.25
CA PRO A 110 27.75 -10.66 -7.38
C PRO A 110 27.45 -11.43 -8.69
N ALA A 111 26.93 -12.65 -8.58
CA ALA A 111 26.51 -13.43 -9.73
C ALA A 111 25.41 -12.79 -10.60
N LEU A 112 24.68 -11.82 -10.05
CA LEU A 112 23.65 -11.09 -10.80
C LEU A 112 24.21 -9.95 -11.66
N SER A 113 25.44 -9.50 -11.41
CA SER A 113 26.03 -8.35 -12.10
C SER A 113 26.19 -8.54 -13.62
N SER A 114 26.29 -9.78 -14.09
CA SER A 114 26.41 -10.14 -15.50
C SER A 114 25.08 -10.47 -16.18
N LEU A 115 23.98 -10.47 -15.42
CA LEU A 115 22.67 -10.83 -15.96
C LEU A 115 21.90 -9.57 -16.40
N PRO A 116 21.12 -9.65 -17.48
CA PRO A 116 20.23 -8.56 -17.88
C PRO A 116 19.06 -8.44 -16.92
N VAL A 117 18.62 -7.21 -16.68
CA VAL A 117 17.31 -6.94 -16.09
C VAL A 117 16.23 -7.39 -17.09
N ILE A 118 15.29 -8.21 -16.63
CA ILE A 118 14.22 -8.75 -17.47
C ILE A 118 12.87 -8.06 -17.29
N GLU A 119 12.67 -7.43 -16.13
CA GLU A 119 11.45 -6.69 -15.79
C GLU A 119 11.79 -5.49 -14.93
N GLU A 120 11.08 -4.39 -15.17
CA GLU A 120 11.11 -3.18 -14.35
C GLU A 120 9.68 -2.71 -14.11
N TRP A 121 9.36 -2.34 -12.88
CA TRP A 121 8.03 -1.77 -12.57
C TRP A 121 8.07 -0.87 -11.36
N ALA A 122 7.01 -0.08 -11.18
CA ALA A 122 6.82 0.76 -10.02
C ALA A 122 5.42 0.57 -9.42
N GLY A 123 5.37 0.59 -8.08
CA GLY A 123 4.14 0.60 -7.30
C GLY A 123 4.04 1.85 -6.43
N LEU A 124 2.83 2.22 -6.03
CA LEU A 124 2.56 3.34 -5.13
C LEU A 124 2.12 2.79 -3.76
N ARG A 125 2.94 3.05 -2.74
CA ARG A 125 2.61 2.68 -1.37
C ARG A 125 1.78 3.79 -0.72
N PRO A 126 0.66 3.45 -0.05
CA PRO A 126 -0.12 4.44 0.70
C PRO A 126 0.59 4.82 2.00
N ALA A 127 1.08 6.02 2.11
CA ALA A 127 1.71 6.53 3.33
C ALA A 127 0.83 7.59 3.99
N GLY A 128 0.27 7.28 5.14
CA GLY A 128 -0.36 8.27 6.02
C GLY A 128 0.67 9.12 6.77
N PRO A 129 0.22 10.11 7.55
CA PRO A 129 1.12 11.04 8.23
C PRO A 129 2.13 10.37 9.17
N ASP A 130 1.73 9.31 9.84
CA ASP A 130 2.54 8.53 10.78
C ASP A 130 3.08 7.21 10.17
N ARG A 131 2.75 6.93 8.90
CA ARG A 131 3.09 5.69 8.18
C ARG A 131 2.54 4.41 8.83
N MET A 132 1.54 4.55 9.69
CA MET A 132 0.81 3.43 10.30
C MET A 132 -0.51 3.20 9.57
N PRO A 133 -1.10 1.98 9.65
CA PRO A 133 -2.41 1.72 9.08
C PRO A 133 -3.48 2.69 9.59
N ILE A 134 -4.46 2.99 8.77
CA ILE A 134 -5.63 3.78 9.12
C ILE A 134 -6.85 2.89 8.91
N LEU A 135 -7.47 2.46 10.02
CA LEU A 135 -8.49 1.42 10.04
C LEU A 135 -9.67 1.84 10.90
N GLY A 136 -10.90 1.64 10.43
CA GLY A 136 -12.09 1.84 11.25
C GLY A 136 -13.15 2.70 10.60
N GLU A 137 -14.13 3.10 11.39
CA GLU A 137 -15.23 3.96 10.99
C GLU A 137 -14.85 5.43 11.14
N PHE A 138 -15.32 6.28 10.24
CA PHE A 138 -15.17 7.74 10.38
C PHE A 138 -16.17 8.29 11.37
N SER A 139 -15.71 8.99 12.42
CA SER A 139 -16.61 9.75 13.28
C SER A 139 -17.33 10.86 12.48
N GLY A 140 -18.63 10.94 12.67
CA GLY A 140 -19.48 11.94 12.03
C GLY A 140 -19.94 11.60 10.61
N VAL A 141 -19.60 10.40 10.10
CA VAL A 141 -20.18 9.86 8.86
C VAL A 141 -20.54 8.40 9.09
N GLN A 142 -21.76 8.16 9.50
CA GLN A 142 -22.25 6.81 9.77
C GLN A 142 -22.19 5.92 8.53
N GLY A 143 -21.72 4.70 8.70
CA GLY A 143 -21.60 3.70 7.64
C GLY A 143 -20.40 3.90 6.70
N LEU A 144 -19.51 4.86 6.96
CA LEU A 144 -18.28 5.04 6.21
C LEU A 144 -17.09 4.48 6.97
N TYR A 145 -16.40 3.52 6.35
CA TYR A 145 -15.24 2.83 6.90
C TYR A 145 -14.00 3.06 6.04
N VAL A 146 -12.81 2.89 6.62
CA VAL A 146 -11.53 3.00 5.93
C VAL A 146 -10.58 1.88 6.30
N ALA A 147 -9.83 1.40 5.30
CA ALA A 147 -8.68 0.51 5.47
C ALA A 147 -7.59 0.93 4.48
N THR A 148 -6.63 1.71 4.95
CA THR A 148 -5.59 2.32 4.10
C THR A 148 -4.29 2.53 4.87
N SER A 149 -3.31 3.20 4.25
CA SER A 149 -2.05 3.62 4.88
C SER A 149 -1.18 2.49 5.43
N HIS A 150 -1.27 1.28 4.91
CA HIS A 150 -0.42 0.16 5.34
C HIS A 150 1.06 0.33 4.96
N TYR A 151 1.37 1.28 4.10
CA TYR A 151 2.69 1.62 3.60
C TYR A 151 3.45 0.38 3.08
N ARG A 152 4.45 -0.11 3.81
CA ARG A 152 5.27 -1.27 3.42
C ARG A 152 4.70 -2.62 3.87
N ASN A 153 3.71 -2.61 4.75
CA ASN A 153 3.20 -3.81 5.43
C ASN A 153 1.85 -4.29 4.89
N GLY A 154 1.37 -3.73 3.76
CA GLY A 154 0.03 -4.01 3.25
C GLY A 154 -0.24 -5.49 3.00
N ILE A 155 0.66 -6.19 2.32
CA ILE A 155 0.50 -7.63 2.03
C ILE A 155 0.50 -8.44 3.33
N LEU A 156 1.42 -8.16 4.25
CA LEU A 156 1.54 -8.86 5.53
C LEU A 156 0.30 -8.66 6.41
N LEU A 157 -0.23 -7.44 6.46
CA LEU A 157 -1.34 -7.08 7.34
C LEU A 157 -2.72 -7.29 6.73
N ALA A 158 -2.82 -7.52 5.41
CA ALA A 158 -4.10 -7.61 4.71
C ALA A 158 -5.09 -8.63 5.33
N PRO A 159 -4.68 -9.86 5.70
CA PRO A 159 -5.62 -10.82 6.30
C PRO A 159 -6.20 -10.31 7.62
N ARG A 160 -5.34 -9.81 8.52
CA ARG A 160 -5.79 -9.31 9.81
C ARG A 160 -6.61 -8.02 9.69
N THR A 161 -6.25 -7.15 8.76
CA THR A 161 -7.04 -5.96 8.44
C THR A 161 -8.45 -6.34 7.97
N ALA A 162 -8.55 -7.34 7.09
CA ALA A 162 -9.84 -7.80 6.57
C ALA A 162 -10.73 -8.35 7.70
N GLU A 163 -10.19 -9.19 8.59
CA GLU A 163 -10.91 -9.69 9.78
C GLU A 163 -11.43 -8.54 10.67
N LEU A 164 -10.53 -7.61 11.05
CA LEU A 164 -10.89 -6.51 11.95
C LEU A 164 -11.97 -5.59 11.35
N ILE A 165 -11.89 -5.32 10.05
CA ILE A 165 -12.87 -4.47 9.37
C ILE A 165 -14.18 -5.22 9.14
N ALA A 166 -14.15 -6.51 8.81
CA ALA A 166 -15.35 -7.32 8.67
C ALA A 166 -16.10 -7.45 10.01
N ASP A 167 -15.39 -7.75 11.09
CA ASP A 167 -15.94 -7.80 12.45
C ASP A 167 -16.62 -6.46 12.82
N LEU A 168 -15.97 -5.34 12.51
CA LEU A 168 -16.53 -4.03 12.79
C LEU A 168 -17.76 -3.72 11.91
N MET A 169 -17.69 -4.02 10.62
CA MET A 169 -18.76 -3.67 9.66
C MET A 169 -19.97 -4.58 9.78
N ILE A 170 -19.78 -5.86 10.06
CA ILE A 170 -20.85 -6.87 10.05
C ILE A 170 -21.43 -7.08 11.45
N ASP A 171 -20.52 -7.34 12.40
CA ASP A 171 -20.90 -7.76 13.75
C ASP A 171 -20.83 -6.62 14.79
N GLU A 172 -20.43 -5.41 14.36
CA GLU A 172 -20.23 -4.22 15.21
C GLU A 172 -19.23 -4.46 16.37
N ARG A 173 -18.39 -5.50 16.22
CA ARG A 173 -17.35 -5.83 17.21
C ARG A 173 -16.14 -4.93 17.04
N ARG A 174 -15.83 -4.14 18.09
CA ARG A 174 -14.69 -3.24 18.10
C ARG A 174 -13.48 -3.93 18.73
N SER A 175 -12.42 -4.08 17.97
CA SER A 175 -11.13 -4.56 18.48
C SER A 175 -10.33 -3.39 19.09
N PRO A 176 -9.56 -3.60 20.18
CA PRO A 176 -8.64 -2.59 20.73
C PRO A 176 -7.63 -2.04 19.70
N TYR A 177 -7.26 -2.84 18.71
CA TYR A 177 -6.39 -2.37 17.62
C TYR A 177 -7.01 -1.22 16.82
N LEU A 178 -8.34 -1.17 16.67
CA LEU A 178 -9.02 -0.11 15.92
C LEU A 178 -8.97 1.24 16.67
N GLU A 179 -8.80 1.26 17.97
CA GLU A 179 -8.60 2.50 18.75
C GLU A 179 -7.24 3.13 18.40
N ALA A 180 -6.17 2.30 18.35
CA ALA A 180 -4.83 2.77 18.02
C ALA A 180 -4.68 3.20 16.56
N PHE A 181 -5.39 2.54 15.64
CA PHE A 181 -5.29 2.78 14.20
C PHE A 181 -6.47 3.55 13.63
N GLY A 182 -7.39 4.05 14.44
CA GLY A 182 -8.58 4.78 14.02
C GLY A 182 -8.27 6.06 13.23
N PRO A 183 -9.13 6.45 12.26
CA PRO A 183 -8.94 7.65 11.45
C PRO A 183 -8.98 8.95 12.29
N ASP A 184 -9.66 8.94 13.43
CA ASP A 184 -9.83 10.10 14.29
C ASP A 184 -8.58 10.50 15.08
N ARG A 185 -7.54 9.67 15.10
CA ARG A 185 -6.26 10.01 15.75
C ARG A 185 -5.56 11.24 15.15
N PHE A 186 -5.97 11.64 13.95
CA PHE A 186 -5.45 12.84 13.27
C PHE A 186 -6.32 14.08 13.45
N ARG A 187 -7.45 13.98 14.13
CA ARG A 187 -8.28 15.16 14.44
C ARG A 187 -7.57 15.98 15.51
N ILE A 188 -7.31 17.25 15.20
CA ILE A 188 -6.88 18.23 16.19
C ILE A 188 -8.07 18.42 17.13
N LYS A 189 -7.85 18.16 18.43
CA LYS A 189 -8.84 18.42 19.49
C LYS A 189 -9.04 19.91 19.68
#